data_e4d12b3b304bd2ad93b36251c9f17ee8
#
_entry.id   e4d12b3b304bd2ad93b36251c9f17ee8
#
_cell.length_a   1.000
_cell.length_b   1.000
_cell.length_c   1.000
_cell.angle_alpha   90.00
_cell.angle_beta   90.00
_cell.angle_gamma   90.00
#
_symmetry.space_group_name_H-M   'P 1'
#
loop_
_entity.id
_entity.type
_entity.pdbx_description
1 polymer ?
#
loop_
_entity_poly.entity_id
_entity_poly.type
_entity_poly.pdbx_seq_one_letter_code
_entity_poly.pdbx_strand_id
1 'polypeptide(L)'
;MEPAEAERYTGAEDTAATSALAHQSAQLLIGGYLGADTDATLTAAGLRKVVASHGVDVIGELWATSPAGTLPGALWRLLLLREWIERDPALVESRYATVVTINDDDAAAQARFETASSQGQRVDSVAQVQAQLNELLLGGAFAGSQRTPSRRSQLYPTLLASAALLERLSRASEQDNWITDENDPLYDVVTSRARALAATAAELREAATKAAVGKLD
;
A
#
# COMPACT_ATOMS: atom_id res chain seq x y z
N MET A 1 14.14 16.95 40.03
CA MET A 1 13.73 16.50 38.70
C MET A 1 13.94 17.70 37.80
N GLU A 2 14.86 17.60 36.81
CA GLU A 2 15.17 18.70 35.92
C GLU A 2 14.03 18.92 34.91
N PRO A 3 13.74 20.15 34.51
CA PRO A 3 12.65 20.43 33.49
C PRO A 3 12.78 19.63 32.21
N ALA A 4 14.01 19.37 31.75
CA ALA A 4 14.31 18.58 30.56
C ALA A 4 13.92 17.08 30.62
N GLU A 5 13.78 16.53 31.82
CA GLU A 5 13.30 15.15 32.03
C GLU A 5 11.78 15.08 31.91
N ALA A 6 11.07 16.09 32.43
CA ALA A 6 9.61 16.16 32.32
C ALA A 6 9.13 16.28 30.86
N GLU A 7 9.82 17.08 30.02
CA GLU A 7 9.52 17.23 28.61
C GLU A 7 9.71 15.92 27.80
N ARG A 8 10.71 15.08 28.14
CA ARG A 8 10.91 13.78 27.50
C ARG A 8 9.77 12.80 27.81
N TYR A 9 9.22 12.82 29.02
CA TYR A 9 8.11 11.94 29.40
C TYR A 9 6.80 12.36 28.70
N THR A 10 6.52 13.64 28.59
CA THR A 10 5.32 14.14 27.93
C THR A 10 5.33 13.79 26.42
N GLY A 11 6.48 13.94 25.75
CA GLY A 11 6.62 13.58 24.33
C GLY A 11 6.52 12.07 24.05
N ALA A 12 6.96 11.22 24.97
CA ALA A 12 6.86 9.76 24.85
C ALA A 12 5.41 9.25 25.01
N GLU A 13 4.65 9.85 25.93
CA GLU A 13 3.23 9.52 26.12
C GLU A 13 2.38 9.92 24.92
N ASP A 14 2.63 11.07 24.32
CA ASP A 14 1.94 11.54 23.11
C ASP A 14 2.22 10.61 21.92
N THR A 15 3.47 10.18 21.74
CA THR A 15 3.86 9.23 20.69
C THR A 15 3.19 7.85 20.87
N ALA A 16 3.09 7.36 22.08
CA ALA A 16 2.43 6.08 22.38
C ALA A 16 0.92 6.15 22.12
N ALA A 17 0.27 7.24 22.52
CA ALA A 17 -1.15 7.48 22.28
C ALA A 17 -1.45 7.56 20.78
N THR A 18 -0.63 8.29 20.01
CA THR A 18 -0.75 8.41 18.56
C THR A 18 -0.58 7.04 17.88
N SER A 19 0.40 6.24 18.28
CA SER A 19 0.62 4.90 17.78
C SER A 19 -0.57 3.97 18.08
N ALA A 20 -1.12 4.02 19.28
CA ALA A 20 -2.28 3.23 19.66
C ALA A 20 -3.52 3.61 18.80
N LEU A 21 -3.74 4.90 18.58
CA LEU A 21 -4.83 5.40 17.74
C LEU A 21 -4.65 4.97 16.26
N ALA A 22 -3.40 4.98 15.76
CA ALA A 22 -3.08 4.50 14.42
C ALA A 22 -3.47 3.02 14.25
N HIS A 23 -3.10 2.15 15.19
CA HIS A 23 -3.45 0.74 15.16
C HIS A 23 -4.95 0.51 15.30
N GLN A 24 -5.60 1.19 16.23
CA GLN A 24 -7.04 1.09 16.43
C GLN A 24 -7.83 1.50 15.18
N SER A 25 -7.48 2.63 14.56
CA SER A 25 -8.15 3.11 13.34
C SER A 25 -7.91 2.16 12.15
N ALA A 26 -6.70 1.61 12.01
CA ALA A 26 -6.38 0.64 10.98
C ALA A 26 -7.18 -0.67 11.14
N GLN A 27 -7.28 -1.19 12.35
CA GLN A 27 -8.09 -2.38 12.66
C GLN A 27 -9.58 -2.13 12.43
N LEU A 28 -10.10 -0.96 12.79
CA LEU A 28 -11.49 -0.59 12.49
C LEU A 28 -11.77 -0.58 10.98
N LEU A 29 -10.83 -0.08 10.17
CA LEU A 29 -10.99 -0.02 8.73
C LEU A 29 -11.16 -1.41 8.11
N ILE A 30 -10.35 -2.38 8.51
CA ILE A 30 -10.41 -3.76 7.97
C ILE A 30 -11.45 -4.65 8.65
N GLY A 31 -12.19 -4.15 9.65
CA GLY A 31 -13.22 -4.90 10.36
C GLY A 31 -12.67 -5.94 11.34
N GLY A 32 -11.45 -5.73 11.87
CA GLY A 32 -10.76 -6.69 12.74
C GLY A 32 -10.95 -6.52 14.24
N TYR A 33 -11.46 -5.40 14.72
CA TYR A 33 -11.58 -5.13 16.14
C TYR A 33 -13.07 -5.03 16.57
N LEU A 34 -13.48 -5.98 17.38
CA LEU A 34 -14.74 -5.94 18.14
C LEU A 34 -14.38 -6.02 19.65
N GLY A 35 -13.59 -5.07 20.13
CA GLY A 35 -13.45 -4.83 21.54
C GLY A 35 -14.63 -4.00 22.06
N ALA A 36 -15.28 -4.44 23.14
CA ALA A 36 -16.50 -3.85 23.65
C ALA A 36 -16.36 -2.46 24.30
N ASP A 37 -15.17 -1.88 24.31
CA ASP A 37 -14.84 -0.61 24.99
C ASP A 37 -14.32 0.48 24.04
N THR A 38 -14.73 0.48 22.79
CA THR A 38 -14.39 1.58 21.89
C THR A 38 -15.33 2.76 22.17
N ASP A 39 -14.76 3.85 22.65
CA ASP A 39 -15.46 5.13 22.74
C ASP A 39 -16.19 5.41 21.41
N ALA A 40 -17.48 5.62 21.46
CA ALA A 40 -18.41 5.57 20.33
C ALA A 40 -18.19 6.64 19.23
N THR A 41 -17.05 7.35 19.27
CA THR A 41 -16.71 8.44 18.35
C THR A 41 -16.08 7.98 17.04
N LEU A 42 -15.38 6.82 16.99
CA LEU A 42 -14.76 6.26 15.80
C LEU A 42 -15.52 5.02 15.32
N THR A 43 -16.25 5.16 14.22
CA THR A 43 -16.89 4.02 13.54
C THR A 43 -16.15 3.71 12.24
N ALA A 44 -16.13 2.43 11.84
CA ALA A 44 -15.55 2.01 10.56
C ALA A 44 -16.20 2.74 9.36
N ALA A 45 -17.48 3.07 9.44
CA ALA A 45 -18.19 3.84 8.41
C ALA A 45 -17.73 5.31 8.38
N GLY A 46 -17.57 5.93 9.55
CA GLY A 46 -17.05 7.30 9.69
C GLY A 46 -15.62 7.42 9.15
N LEU A 47 -14.75 6.48 9.52
CA LEU A 47 -13.36 6.45 9.05
C LEU A 47 -13.28 6.32 7.52
N ARG A 48 -14.09 5.45 6.91
CA ARG A 48 -14.15 5.33 5.44
C ARG A 48 -14.64 6.58 4.76
N LYS A 49 -15.61 7.26 5.35
CA LYS A 49 -16.11 8.54 4.83
C LYS A 49 -14.99 9.59 4.87
N VAL A 50 -14.20 9.62 5.94
CA VAL A 50 -13.02 10.52 6.04
C VAL A 50 -11.99 10.17 4.98
N VAL A 51 -11.62 8.89 4.81
CA VAL A 51 -10.70 8.44 3.76
C VAL A 51 -11.22 8.82 2.37
N ALA A 52 -12.51 8.64 2.11
CA ALA A 52 -13.12 8.96 0.82
C ALA A 52 -13.18 10.47 0.52
N SER A 53 -13.39 11.31 1.55
CA SER A 53 -13.61 12.75 1.36
C SER A 53 -12.34 13.60 1.48
N HIS A 54 -11.36 13.17 2.28
CA HIS A 54 -10.14 13.92 2.59
C HIS A 54 -8.86 13.17 2.17
N GLY A 55 -8.98 11.94 1.69
CA GLY A 55 -7.87 11.16 1.14
C GLY A 55 -6.69 11.01 2.10
N VAL A 56 -5.50 11.27 1.55
CA VAL A 56 -4.20 11.08 2.22
C VAL A 56 -3.97 12.06 3.37
N ASP A 57 -4.54 13.27 3.30
CA ASP A 57 -4.14 14.37 4.19
C ASP A 57 -4.46 14.10 5.67
N VAL A 58 -5.69 13.68 5.96
CA VAL A 58 -6.13 13.45 7.35
C VAL A 58 -5.58 12.14 7.92
N ILE A 59 -5.53 11.09 7.10
CA ILE A 59 -5.00 9.79 7.52
C ILE A 59 -3.47 9.82 7.57
N GLY A 60 -2.84 10.67 6.75
CA GLY A 60 -1.40 10.85 6.71
C GLY A 60 -0.80 11.22 8.06
N GLU A 61 -1.41 12.14 8.78
CA GLU A 61 -0.96 12.53 10.13
C GLU A 61 -0.93 11.36 11.10
N LEU A 62 -1.84 10.40 10.92
CA LEU A 62 -1.98 9.27 11.82
C LEU A 62 -1.12 8.07 11.41
N TRP A 63 -1.03 7.74 10.12
CA TRP A 63 -0.40 6.51 9.65
C TRP A 63 0.97 6.68 9.00
N ALA A 64 1.33 7.89 8.53
CA ALA A 64 2.57 8.13 7.79
C ALA A 64 3.85 7.75 8.56
N THR A 65 3.84 7.89 9.87
CA THR A 65 4.96 7.56 10.75
C THR A 65 4.98 6.10 11.21
N SER A 66 3.93 5.33 10.87
CA SER A 66 3.85 3.92 11.28
C SER A 66 4.83 3.06 10.50
N PRO A 67 5.54 2.12 11.18
CA PRO A 67 6.47 1.20 10.50
C PRO A 67 5.77 0.37 9.41
N ALA A 68 6.46 0.09 8.32
CA ALA A 68 5.93 -0.67 7.18
C ALA A 68 5.39 -2.06 7.54
N GLY A 69 6.01 -2.70 8.50
CA GLY A 69 5.64 -4.04 8.98
C GLY A 69 4.49 -4.07 9.98
N THR A 70 3.78 -2.96 10.18
CA THR A 70 2.55 -2.83 11.00
C THR A 70 1.33 -2.64 10.11
N LEU A 71 0.14 -2.91 10.64
CA LEU A 71 -1.10 -2.75 9.90
C LEU A 71 -1.34 -1.31 9.44
N PRO A 72 -1.23 -0.25 10.26
CA PRO A 72 -1.38 1.12 9.80
C PRO A 72 -0.32 1.51 8.77
N GLY A 73 0.93 1.10 8.93
CA GLY A 73 1.99 1.37 7.97
C GLY A 73 1.78 0.68 6.61
N ALA A 74 1.25 -0.54 6.59
CA ALA A 74 0.89 -1.24 5.37
C ALA A 74 -0.31 -0.58 4.67
N LEU A 75 -1.36 -0.24 5.42
CA LEU A 75 -2.54 0.46 4.88
C LEU A 75 -2.19 1.85 4.34
N TRP A 76 -1.27 2.55 4.99
CA TRP A 76 -0.74 3.83 4.49
C TRP A 76 -0.14 3.70 3.09
N ARG A 77 0.69 2.69 2.87
CA ARG A 77 1.31 2.43 1.55
C ARG A 77 0.28 2.08 0.48
N LEU A 78 -0.74 1.29 0.85
CA LEU A 78 -1.85 1.00 -0.06
C LEU A 78 -2.65 2.25 -0.40
N LEU A 79 -2.88 3.14 0.56
CA LEU A 79 -3.57 4.41 0.34
C LEU A 79 -2.77 5.32 -0.60
N LEU A 80 -1.46 5.44 -0.39
CA LEU A 80 -0.58 6.22 -1.28
C LEU A 80 -0.58 5.67 -2.71
N LEU A 81 -0.53 4.35 -2.88
CA LEU A 81 -0.61 3.72 -4.20
C LEU A 81 -1.94 4.01 -4.87
N ARG A 82 -3.05 3.90 -4.13
CA ARG A 82 -4.38 4.24 -4.63
C ARG A 82 -4.44 5.68 -5.13
N GLU A 83 -4.01 6.63 -4.31
CA GLU A 83 -3.99 8.06 -4.63
C GLU A 83 -3.12 8.35 -5.87
N TRP A 84 -1.98 7.67 -6.00
CA TRP A 84 -1.14 7.83 -7.18
C TRP A 84 -1.83 7.32 -8.45
N ILE A 85 -2.46 6.14 -8.42
CA ILE A 85 -3.22 5.60 -9.55
C ILE A 85 -4.37 6.55 -9.94
N GLU A 86 -5.08 7.12 -8.97
CA GLU A 86 -6.19 8.06 -9.24
C GLU A 86 -5.72 9.41 -9.79
N ARG A 87 -4.61 9.91 -9.27
CA ARG A 87 -4.07 11.21 -9.69
C ARG A 87 -3.51 11.18 -11.10
N ASP A 88 -2.84 10.09 -11.47
CA ASP A 88 -2.09 10.00 -12.72
C ASP A 88 -2.24 8.62 -13.39
N PRO A 89 -3.49 8.24 -13.75
CA PRO A 89 -3.78 6.91 -14.29
C PRO A 89 -3.05 6.65 -15.60
N ALA A 90 -2.94 7.67 -16.46
CA ALA A 90 -2.27 7.54 -17.76
C ALA A 90 -0.78 7.21 -17.62
N LEU A 91 -0.09 7.83 -16.67
CA LEU A 91 1.32 7.55 -16.39
C LEU A 91 1.50 6.13 -15.85
N VAL A 92 0.65 5.70 -14.90
CA VAL A 92 0.74 4.36 -14.32
C VAL A 92 0.47 3.29 -15.37
N GLU A 93 -0.57 3.46 -16.20
CA GLU A 93 -0.88 2.53 -17.30
C GLU A 93 0.21 2.49 -18.36
N SER A 94 0.77 3.63 -18.75
CA SER A 94 1.88 3.70 -19.71
C SER A 94 3.10 2.94 -19.21
N ARG A 95 3.50 3.13 -17.97
CA ARG A 95 4.63 2.40 -17.37
C ARG A 95 4.35 0.91 -17.23
N TYR A 96 3.13 0.56 -16.85
CA TYR A 96 2.72 -0.83 -16.78
C TYR A 96 2.82 -1.51 -18.15
N ALA A 97 2.37 -0.84 -19.22
CA ALA A 97 2.41 -1.33 -20.61
C ALA A 97 3.85 -1.48 -21.12
N THR A 98 4.76 -0.55 -20.79
CA THR A 98 6.17 -0.58 -21.19
C THR A 98 6.84 -1.91 -20.80
N VAL A 99 6.64 -2.38 -19.57
CA VAL A 99 7.23 -3.64 -19.10
C VAL A 99 6.64 -4.85 -19.84
N VAL A 100 5.37 -4.82 -20.23
CA VAL A 100 4.75 -5.90 -21.02
C VAL A 100 5.41 -6.00 -22.38
N THR A 101 5.59 -4.86 -23.06
CA THR A 101 6.17 -4.81 -24.41
C THR A 101 7.63 -5.30 -24.45
N ILE A 102 8.42 -4.99 -23.43
CA ILE A 102 9.83 -5.40 -23.36
C ILE A 102 9.96 -6.89 -23.03
N ASN A 103 9.05 -7.45 -22.24
CA ASN A 103 9.05 -8.88 -21.95
C ASN A 103 8.69 -9.73 -23.17
N ASP A 104 7.97 -9.19 -24.15
CA ASP A 104 7.63 -9.92 -25.38
C ASP A 104 8.83 -10.15 -26.32
N ASP A 105 9.87 -9.31 -26.23
CA ASP A 105 11.09 -9.43 -27.04
C ASP A 105 12.19 -10.31 -26.41
N ASP A 106 12.08 -10.65 -25.11
CA ASP A 106 13.04 -11.47 -24.38
C ASP A 106 12.45 -12.85 -24.07
N ALA A 107 12.87 -13.87 -24.84
CA ALA A 107 12.39 -15.26 -24.69
C ALA A 107 12.61 -15.83 -23.28
N ALA A 108 13.65 -15.40 -22.56
CA ALA A 108 13.90 -15.82 -21.18
C ALA A 108 12.99 -15.12 -20.18
N ALA A 109 12.57 -13.87 -20.46
CA ALA A 109 11.57 -13.16 -19.67
C ALA A 109 10.17 -13.72 -19.95
N GLN A 110 9.89 -14.08 -21.21
CA GLN A 110 8.63 -14.71 -21.59
C GLN A 110 8.46 -16.08 -20.95
N ALA A 111 9.51 -16.93 -20.93
CA ALA A 111 9.49 -18.23 -20.25
C ALA A 111 9.27 -18.08 -18.73
N ARG A 112 9.85 -17.06 -18.10
CA ARG A 112 9.60 -16.73 -16.69
C ARG A 112 8.18 -16.23 -16.43
N PHE A 113 7.63 -15.45 -17.35
CA PHE A 113 6.24 -14.97 -17.31
C PHE A 113 5.25 -16.12 -17.49
N GLU A 114 5.48 -17.02 -18.44
CA GLU A 114 4.67 -18.22 -18.66
C GLU A 114 4.72 -19.17 -17.46
N THR A 115 5.89 -19.34 -16.84
CA THR A 115 6.07 -20.13 -15.61
C THR A 115 5.31 -19.49 -14.44
N ALA A 116 5.38 -18.18 -14.27
CA ALA A 116 4.63 -17.46 -13.24
C ALA A 116 3.12 -17.48 -13.49
N SER A 117 2.69 -17.37 -14.75
CA SER A 117 1.28 -17.49 -15.15
C SER A 117 0.73 -18.89 -14.95
N SER A 118 1.52 -19.93 -15.26
CA SER A 118 1.14 -21.34 -15.07
C SER A 118 1.07 -21.73 -13.58
N GLN A 119 1.79 -21.03 -12.71
CA GLN A 119 1.72 -21.18 -11.25
C GLN A 119 0.58 -20.40 -10.60
N GLY A 120 -0.34 -19.83 -11.39
CA GLY A 120 -1.51 -19.11 -10.88
C GLY A 120 -1.23 -17.72 -10.32
N GLN A 121 -0.02 -17.18 -10.51
CA GLN A 121 0.29 -15.80 -10.24
C GLN A 121 -0.23 -14.91 -11.39
N ARG A 122 -1.52 -14.68 -11.40
CA ARG A 122 -2.12 -13.62 -12.25
C ARG A 122 -1.51 -12.29 -11.83
N VAL A 123 -0.79 -11.65 -12.74
CA VAL A 123 -0.42 -10.25 -12.55
C VAL A 123 -1.67 -9.43 -12.82
N ASP A 124 -2.27 -8.93 -11.76
CA ASP A 124 -3.47 -8.10 -11.86
C ASP A 124 -3.17 -6.83 -12.66
N SER A 125 -4.09 -6.44 -13.55
CA SER A 125 -3.99 -5.15 -14.25
C SER A 125 -4.08 -3.99 -13.27
N VAL A 126 -3.63 -2.80 -13.67
CA VAL A 126 -3.76 -1.57 -12.87
C VAL A 126 -5.19 -1.38 -12.38
N ALA A 127 -6.18 -1.55 -13.28
CA ALA A 127 -7.59 -1.42 -12.95
C ALA A 127 -8.07 -2.45 -11.91
N GLN A 128 -7.57 -3.70 -11.96
CA GLN A 128 -7.89 -4.71 -10.97
C GLN A 128 -7.31 -4.38 -9.61
N VAL A 129 -6.05 -3.94 -9.55
CA VAL A 129 -5.42 -3.49 -8.30
C VAL A 129 -6.16 -2.29 -7.72
N GLN A 130 -6.52 -1.31 -8.57
CA GLN A 130 -7.31 -0.15 -8.14
C GLN A 130 -8.66 -0.56 -7.55
N ALA A 131 -9.36 -1.51 -8.18
CA ALA A 131 -10.63 -2.02 -7.66
C ALA A 131 -10.45 -2.72 -6.29
N GLN A 132 -9.40 -3.51 -6.11
CA GLN A 132 -9.08 -4.16 -4.84
C GLN A 132 -8.75 -3.13 -3.75
N LEU A 133 -7.99 -2.09 -4.08
CA LEU A 133 -7.65 -1.00 -3.17
C LEU A 133 -8.92 -0.23 -2.73
N ASN A 134 -9.79 0.10 -3.68
CA ASN A 134 -11.05 0.78 -3.40
C ASN A 134 -11.98 -0.08 -2.52
N GLU A 135 -12.08 -1.37 -2.79
CA GLU A 135 -12.87 -2.30 -1.98
C GLU A 135 -12.34 -2.39 -0.55
N LEU A 136 -11.02 -2.54 -0.39
CA LEU A 136 -10.39 -2.66 0.93
C LEU A 136 -10.50 -1.36 1.74
N LEU A 137 -10.13 -0.22 1.15
CA LEU A 137 -9.97 1.05 1.86
C LEU A 137 -11.28 1.82 2.02
N LEU A 138 -12.12 1.85 0.97
CA LEU A 138 -13.35 2.64 0.96
C LEU A 138 -14.59 1.80 1.22
N GLY A 139 -14.53 0.52 0.95
CA GLY A 139 -15.67 -0.36 0.93
C GLY A 139 -16.50 -0.16 -0.32
N GLY A 140 -16.41 -1.09 -1.25
CA GLY A 140 -17.13 -1.01 -2.51
C GLY A 140 -18.63 -0.95 -2.31
N ALA A 141 -19.28 -0.16 -3.13
CA ALA A 141 -20.72 -0.09 -3.29
C ALA A 141 -21.28 -1.32 -4.04
N PHE A 142 -20.64 -2.48 -3.96
CA PHE A 142 -21.20 -3.75 -4.42
C PHE A 142 -22.19 -4.29 -3.38
N ALA A 143 -23.13 -3.43 -2.99
CA ALA A 143 -24.35 -3.81 -2.27
C ALA A 143 -25.25 -4.64 -3.18
N GLY A 144 -24.90 -5.90 -3.40
CA GLY A 144 -25.71 -6.81 -4.23
C GLY A 144 -25.27 -8.26 -4.17
N SER A 145 -24.07 -8.57 -3.70
CA SER A 145 -23.61 -9.95 -3.58
C SER A 145 -23.76 -10.44 -2.15
N GLN A 146 -24.55 -11.49 -1.95
CA GLN A 146 -24.87 -12.09 -0.65
C GLN A 146 -23.66 -12.75 0.08
N ARG A 147 -22.43 -12.60 -0.42
CA ARG A 147 -21.18 -13.06 0.19
C ARG A 147 -20.03 -12.13 -0.14
N THR A 148 -20.01 -10.94 0.42
CA THR A 148 -18.82 -10.11 0.40
C THR A 148 -17.78 -10.74 1.34
N PRO A 149 -16.58 -11.12 0.84
CA PRO A 149 -15.50 -11.62 1.69
C PRO A 149 -15.17 -10.56 2.76
N SER A 150 -14.80 -11.00 3.95
CA SER A 150 -14.42 -10.05 4.99
C SER A 150 -13.20 -9.24 4.50
N ARG A 151 -13.14 -7.95 4.83
CA ARG A 151 -11.98 -7.12 4.45
C ARG A 151 -10.65 -7.69 4.95
N ARG A 152 -10.67 -8.34 6.09
CA ARG A 152 -9.52 -9.05 6.63
C ARG A 152 -9.04 -10.15 5.68
N SER A 153 -9.95 -10.85 4.99
CA SER A 153 -9.57 -11.85 3.98
C SER A 153 -9.11 -11.24 2.67
N GLN A 154 -9.47 -9.99 2.38
CA GLN A 154 -9.02 -9.24 1.21
C GLN A 154 -7.64 -8.58 1.42
N LEU A 155 -7.21 -8.37 2.67
CA LEU A 155 -5.96 -7.69 2.99
C LEU A 155 -4.74 -8.38 2.36
N TYR A 156 -4.58 -9.68 2.59
CA TYR A 156 -3.47 -10.46 2.04
C TYR A 156 -3.36 -10.40 0.51
N PRO A 157 -4.40 -10.73 -0.27
CA PRO A 157 -4.33 -10.66 -1.72
C PRO A 157 -4.10 -9.24 -2.24
N THR A 158 -4.67 -8.21 -1.61
CA THR A 158 -4.47 -6.82 -2.01
C THR A 158 -3.03 -6.38 -1.77
N LEU A 159 -2.41 -6.76 -0.65
CA LEU A 159 -1.00 -6.48 -0.38
C LEU A 159 -0.09 -7.12 -1.43
N LEU A 160 -0.34 -8.38 -1.82
CA LEU A 160 0.44 -9.08 -2.86
C LEU A 160 0.25 -8.46 -4.24
N ALA A 161 -0.98 -8.16 -4.64
CA ALA A 161 -1.28 -7.55 -5.92
C ALA A 161 -0.62 -6.16 -6.04
N SER A 162 -0.70 -5.36 -4.98
CA SER A 162 -0.07 -4.04 -4.90
C SER A 162 1.46 -4.13 -4.96
N ALA A 163 2.06 -5.09 -4.26
CA ALA A 163 3.49 -5.34 -4.32
C ALA A 163 3.94 -5.73 -5.73
N ALA A 164 3.21 -6.63 -6.40
CA ALA A 164 3.50 -7.05 -7.77
C ALA A 164 3.40 -5.89 -8.77
N LEU A 165 2.38 -5.03 -8.61
CA LEU A 165 2.24 -3.82 -9.43
C LEU A 165 3.43 -2.87 -9.23
N LEU A 166 3.80 -2.56 -7.99
CA LEU A 166 4.92 -1.66 -7.67
C LEU A 166 6.26 -2.19 -8.20
N GLU A 167 6.52 -3.50 -8.11
CA GLU A 167 7.72 -4.09 -8.72
C GLU A 167 7.76 -3.92 -10.23
N ARG A 168 6.61 -4.10 -10.88
CA ARG A 168 6.51 -3.92 -12.31
C ARG A 168 6.77 -2.46 -12.71
N LEU A 169 6.19 -1.50 -11.99
CA LEU A 169 6.42 -0.07 -12.20
C LEU A 169 7.87 0.34 -11.87
N SER A 170 8.51 -0.30 -10.90
CA SER A 170 9.94 -0.11 -10.60
C SER A 170 10.81 -0.51 -11.81
N ARG A 171 10.59 -1.71 -12.35
CA ARG A 171 11.32 -2.20 -13.54
C ARG A 171 11.11 -1.30 -14.76
N ALA A 172 9.87 -0.84 -14.99
CA ALA A 172 9.59 0.11 -16.07
C ALA A 172 10.34 1.43 -15.87
N SER A 173 10.43 1.91 -14.63
CA SER A 173 11.17 3.13 -14.31
C SER A 173 12.68 2.99 -14.48
N GLU A 174 13.25 1.78 -14.32
CA GLU A 174 14.65 1.50 -14.62
C GLU A 174 14.93 1.46 -16.12
N GLN A 175 13.98 0.96 -16.91
CA GLN A 175 14.10 0.84 -18.37
C GLN A 175 13.86 2.15 -19.11
N ASP A 176 13.02 3.02 -18.57
CA ASP A 176 12.85 4.40 -19.04
C ASP A 176 14.09 5.28 -18.78
N ASN A 177 15.11 4.71 -18.13
CA ASN A 177 16.34 5.43 -17.85
C ASN A 177 17.25 5.51 -19.09
N TRP A 178 16.85 6.37 -20.03
CA TRP A 178 17.68 6.79 -21.17
C TRP A 178 18.88 7.65 -20.74
N ILE A 179 18.95 8.02 -19.45
CA ILE A 179 20.06 8.76 -18.86
C ILE A 179 21.10 7.73 -18.41
N THR A 180 22.08 7.48 -19.26
CA THR A 180 23.19 6.54 -18.99
C THR A 180 24.40 7.22 -18.38
N ASP A 181 24.46 8.56 -18.39
CA ASP A 181 25.53 9.34 -17.78
C ASP A 181 25.23 9.55 -16.29
N GLU A 182 26.06 8.95 -15.43
CA GLU A 182 25.98 9.10 -13.96
C GLU A 182 26.18 10.54 -13.48
N ASN A 183 26.73 11.42 -14.33
CA ASN A 183 26.91 12.85 -14.01
C ASN A 183 25.68 13.70 -14.42
N ASP A 184 24.67 13.12 -15.07
CA ASP A 184 23.46 13.86 -15.41
C ASP A 184 22.67 14.18 -14.12
N PRO A 185 22.27 15.44 -13.90
CA PRO A 185 21.52 15.85 -12.70
C PRO A 185 20.22 15.09 -12.46
N LEU A 186 19.65 14.48 -13.49
CA LEU A 186 18.41 13.69 -13.41
C LEU A 186 18.65 12.20 -13.13
N TYR A 187 19.90 11.71 -13.25
CA TYR A 187 20.25 10.32 -13.04
C TYR A 187 19.84 9.82 -11.65
N ASP A 188 20.18 10.55 -10.60
CA ASP A 188 19.85 10.21 -9.22
C ASP A 188 18.34 10.24 -8.96
N VAL A 189 17.61 11.15 -9.59
CA VAL A 189 16.17 11.29 -9.41
C VAL A 189 15.42 10.09 -9.98
N VAL A 190 15.79 9.63 -11.17
CA VAL A 190 15.16 8.47 -11.84
C VAL A 190 15.50 7.18 -11.11
N THR A 191 16.78 7.00 -10.75
CA THR A 191 17.26 5.80 -10.04
C THR A 191 16.66 5.71 -8.63
N SER A 192 16.55 6.82 -7.89
CA SER A 192 15.95 6.82 -6.56
C SER A 192 14.44 6.50 -6.60
N ARG A 193 13.73 6.91 -7.65
CA ARG A 193 12.31 6.58 -7.82
C ARG A 193 12.11 5.07 -8.00
N ALA A 194 12.87 4.42 -8.88
CA ALA A 194 12.80 2.98 -9.08
C ALA A 194 13.10 2.20 -7.80
N ARG A 195 14.15 2.60 -7.07
CA ARG A 195 14.50 2.00 -5.78
C ARG A 195 13.40 2.18 -4.73
N ALA A 196 12.78 3.35 -4.66
CA ALA A 196 11.68 3.61 -3.72
C ALA A 196 10.47 2.72 -4.00
N LEU A 197 10.11 2.53 -5.27
CA LEU A 197 9.02 1.61 -5.66
C LEU A 197 9.37 0.16 -5.30
N ALA A 198 10.60 -0.30 -5.58
CA ALA A 198 11.06 -1.64 -5.21
C ALA A 198 11.06 -1.86 -3.69
N ALA A 199 11.53 -0.87 -2.92
CA ALA A 199 11.52 -0.95 -1.46
C ALA A 199 10.09 -1.05 -0.91
N THR A 200 9.17 -0.22 -1.40
CA THR A 200 7.75 -0.27 -0.99
C THR A 200 7.11 -1.62 -1.37
N ALA A 201 7.45 -2.18 -2.53
CA ALA A 201 6.98 -3.49 -2.93
C ALA A 201 7.46 -4.60 -1.97
N ALA A 202 8.73 -4.55 -1.56
CA ALA A 202 9.30 -5.49 -0.59
C ALA A 202 8.62 -5.38 0.78
N GLU A 203 8.37 -4.16 1.26
CA GLU A 203 7.65 -3.89 2.50
C GLU A 203 6.22 -4.45 2.48
N LEU A 204 5.49 -4.25 1.36
CA LEU A 204 4.14 -4.81 1.21
C LEU A 204 4.14 -6.34 1.16
N ARG A 205 5.16 -6.98 0.59
CA ARG A 205 5.30 -8.45 0.64
C ARG A 205 5.55 -8.96 2.04
N GLU A 206 6.40 -8.29 2.80
CA GLU A 206 6.62 -8.63 4.19
C GLU A 206 5.33 -8.49 5.00
N ALA A 207 4.60 -7.38 4.81
CA ALA A 207 3.29 -7.18 5.43
C ALA A 207 2.29 -8.28 5.03
N ALA A 208 2.26 -8.69 3.75
CA ALA A 208 1.43 -9.80 3.30
C ALA A 208 1.77 -11.12 4.01
N THR A 209 3.06 -11.42 4.16
CA THR A 209 3.51 -12.61 4.88
C THR A 209 3.03 -12.61 6.34
N LYS A 210 3.11 -11.47 7.01
CA LYS A 210 2.58 -11.30 8.37
C LYS A 210 1.05 -11.41 8.41
N ALA A 211 0.35 -10.82 7.43
CA ALA A 211 -1.11 -10.89 7.33
C ALA A 211 -1.60 -12.34 7.13
N ALA A 212 -0.90 -13.14 6.32
CA ALA A 212 -1.23 -14.55 6.07
C ALA A 212 -1.26 -15.40 7.36
N VAL A 213 -0.41 -15.08 8.32
CA VAL A 213 -0.31 -15.80 9.62
C VAL A 213 -1.00 -15.04 10.76
N GLY A 214 -1.72 -13.95 10.47
CA GLY A 214 -2.44 -13.16 11.46
C GLY A 214 -1.54 -12.37 12.43
N LYS A 215 -0.32 -12.04 12.00
CA LYS A 215 0.69 -11.31 12.79
C LYS A 215 0.94 -9.88 12.30
N LEU A 216 0.09 -9.38 11.43
CA LEU A 216 0.13 -7.98 11.03
C LEU A 216 -0.77 -7.18 11.97
N ASP A 217 -0.14 -6.54 12.94
CA ASP A 217 -0.78 -5.70 13.96
C ASP A 217 -0.58 -4.22 13.63
#